data_5e1f5c40b9a451630dc92e650b379ff8
#
_entry.id   5e1f5c40b9a451630dc92e650b379ff8
#
_cell.length_a   1.000
_cell.length_b   1.000
_cell.length_c   1.000
_cell.angle_alpha   90.00
_cell.angle_beta   90.00
_cell.angle_gamma   90.00
#
_symmetry.space_group_name_H-M   'P 1'
#
loop_
_entity.id
_entity.type
_entity.pdbx_description
1 polymer ?
#
loop_
_entity_poly.entity_id
_entity_poly.type
_entity_poly.pdbx_seq_one_letter_code
_entity_poly.pdbx_strand_id
1 'polypeptide(L)'
;TITNDLLFELVERARRSDGLRDYYDIAVVGYSGDDEVRSLLPGGEDLVPVSALAAQEMPVHTEVIEHRLPDGSIALREIPAPAWIKPLSAGQTPMCEALRRVRDIAAGWTSRTANAESFPPVVFNITDGEATDCDNEELRTVCDQIKALGTVDGNVLLINIHIAAGDTERPVFFPEAHEARYTNRYASLLYDCSSEMPAVFNEAIREAKGPGAIPPFRGMSYNASAAQLVAMLNIGSISVKTE
;
A
#
# COMPACT_ATOMS: atom_id res chain seq x y z
N THR A 1 2.42 -10.11 -9.05
CA THR A 1 2.91 -9.42 -7.84
C THR A 1 1.74 -8.92 -7.00
N ILE A 2 1.89 -8.82 -5.68
CA ILE A 2 0.81 -8.47 -4.74
C ILE A 2 0.11 -7.15 -5.11
N THR A 3 0.87 -6.15 -5.58
CA THR A 3 0.29 -4.87 -6.03
C THR A 3 -0.62 -5.07 -7.25
N ASN A 4 -0.22 -5.89 -8.23
CA ASN A 4 -1.06 -6.19 -9.38
C ASN A 4 -2.31 -6.98 -8.97
N ASP A 5 -2.19 -7.90 -8.01
CA ASP A 5 -3.32 -8.67 -7.49
C ASP A 5 -4.34 -7.75 -6.82
N LEU A 6 -3.89 -6.75 -6.03
CA LEU A 6 -4.75 -5.72 -5.47
C LEU A 6 -5.46 -4.90 -6.56
N LEU A 7 -4.72 -4.43 -7.55
CA LEU A 7 -5.31 -3.66 -8.66
C LEU A 7 -6.37 -4.48 -9.39
N PHE A 8 -6.10 -5.76 -9.61
CA PHE A 8 -7.06 -6.70 -10.20
C PHE A 8 -8.32 -6.82 -9.34
N GLU A 9 -8.15 -6.96 -8.04
CA GLU A 9 -9.27 -7.05 -7.10
C GLU A 9 -10.11 -5.76 -7.08
N LEU A 10 -9.48 -4.59 -7.11
CA LEU A 10 -10.19 -3.31 -7.19
C LEU A 10 -11.03 -3.19 -8.49
N VAL A 11 -10.49 -3.62 -9.62
CA VAL A 11 -11.23 -3.68 -10.90
C VAL A 11 -12.41 -4.63 -10.79
N GLU A 12 -12.22 -5.84 -10.25
CA GLU A 12 -13.30 -6.81 -10.09
C GLU A 12 -14.39 -6.33 -9.11
N ARG A 13 -14.01 -5.67 -8.01
CA ARG A 13 -14.97 -5.04 -7.07
C ARG A 13 -15.78 -3.92 -7.71
N ALA A 14 -15.22 -3.23 -8.70
CA ALA A 14 -15.90 -2.17 -9.45
C ALA A 14 -16.82 -2.69 -10.55
N ARG A 15 -16.73 -3.99 -10.90
CA ARG A 15 -17.53 -4.62 -11.96
C ARG A 15 -18.98 -4.79 -11.53
N ARG A 16 -19.90 -4.44 -12.44
CA ARG A 16 -21.34 -4.65 -12.31
C ARG A 16 -21.88 -5.32 -13.56
N SER A 17 -23.14 -5.77 -13.55
CA SER A 17 -23.78 -6.44 -14.67
C SER A 17 -23.87 -5.55 -15.92
N ASP A 18 -23.87 -4.24 -15.75
CA ASP A 18 -24.01 -3.22 -16.82
C ASP A 18 -22.68 -2.48 -17.11
N GLY A 19 -21.56 -2.93 -16.57
CA GLY A 19 -20.21 -2.38 -16.81
C GLY A 19 -19.40 -2.10 -15.55
N LEU A 20 -18.34 -1.31 -15.69
CA LEU A 20 -17.50 -0.88 -14.59
C LEU A 20 -18.02 0.45 -14.01
N ARG A 21 -17.91 0.58 -12.68
CA ARG A 21 -18.21 1.82 -11.95
C ARG A 21 -16.92 2.42 -11.41
N ASP A 22 -16.73 3.71 -11.57
CA ASP A 22 -15.56 4.44 -11.07
C ASP A 22 -15.70 4.73 -9.56
N TYR A 23 -15.65 3.65 -8.75
CA TYR A 23 -15.62 3.77 -7.29
C TYR A 23 -14.26 4.14 -6.74
N TYR A 24 -13.22 3.99 -7.54
CA TYR A 24 -11.83 4.21 -7.13
C TYR A 24 -11.11 5.05 -8.18
N ASP A 25 -10.38 6.05 -7.69
CA ASP A 25 -9.25 6.66 -8.40
C ASP A 25 -7.96 6.02 -7.87
N ILE A 26 -7.07 5.61 -8.76
CA ILE A 26 -5.91 4.81 -8.43
C ILE A 26 -4.64 5.56 -8.84
N ALA A 27 -3.69 5.65 -7.92
CA ALA A 27 -2.34 6.10 -8.15
C ALA A 27 -1.35 5.02 -7.75
N VAL A 28 -0.28 4.83 -8.52
CA VAL A 28 0.82 3.94 -8.14
C VAL A 28 2.13 4.65 -8.42
N VAL A 29 2.84 4.98 -7.36
CA VAL A 29 4.14 5.64 -7.41
C VAL A 29 5.21 4.62 -7.07
N GLY A 30 6.11 4.36 -8.03
CA GLY A 30 7.31 3.57 -7.78
C GLY A 30 8.47 4.46 -7.40
N TYR A 31 9.30 3.96 -6.49
CA TYR A 31 10.52 4.62 -6.08
C TYR A 31 11.63 3.58 -5.88
N SER A 32 12.74 3.75 -6.59
CA SER A 32 13.94 2.93 -6.45
C SER A 32 15.09 3.56 -7.24
N GLY A 33 16.33 3.15 -6.95
CA GLY A 33 17.49 3.62 -7.68
C GLY A 33 17.93 5.03 -7.31
N ASP A 34 18.70 5.65 -8.20
CA ASP A 34 19.24 6.99 -7.99
C ASP A 34 18.16 8.04 -8.27
N ASP A 35 17.30 8.31 -7.28
CA ASP A 35 16.25 9.33 -7.28
C ASP A 35 15.13 9.15 -8.33
N GLU A 36 14.87 7.92 -8.80
CA GLU A 36 13.74 7.67 -9.69
C GLU A 36 12.43 7.49 -8.94
N VAL A 37 11.66 8.58 -8.86
CA VAL A 37 10.27 8.57 -8.41
C VAL A 37 9.35 8.84 -9.59
N ARG A 38 8.52 7.85 -9.93
CA ARG A 38 7.65 7.94 -11.13
C ARG A 38 6.31 7.24 -10.94
N SER A 39 5.30 7.64 -11.73
CA SER A 39 4.10 6.83 -11.88
C SER A 39 4.43 5.50 -12.54
N LEU A 40 3.88 4.42 -12.01
CA LEU A 40 3.95 3.07 -12.59
C LEU A 40 2.68 2.70 -13.35
N LEU A 41 1.67 3.58 -13.34
CA LEU A 41 0.46 3.35 -14.13
C LEU A 41 0.77 3.41 -15.62
N PRO A 42 0.10 2.58 -16.43
CA PRO A 42 0.22 2.66 -17.88
C PRO A 42 -0.11 4.07 -18.39
N GLY A 43 0.70 4.60 -19.32
CA GLY A 43 0.57 5.98 -19.80
C GLY A 43 1.28 7.02 -18.94
N GLY A 44 1.79 6.66 -17.75
CA GLY A 44 2.55 7.57 -16.87
C GLY A 44 1.69 8.62 -16.15
N GLU A 45 0.37 8.47 -16.16
CA GLU A 45 -0.53 9.35 -15.42
C GLU A 45 -0.41 9.10 -13.91
N ASP A 46 -0.51 10.18 -13.12
CA ASP A 46 -0.38 10.10 -11.66
C ASP A 46 -1.62 9.49 -11.00
N LEU A 47 -2.78 9.65 -11.62
CA LEU A 47 -4.06 9.21 -11.07
C LEU A 47 -5.03 8.86 -12.20
N VAL A 48 -5.62 7.68 -12.16
CA VAL A 48 -6.62 7.23 -13.14
C VAL A 48 -7.84 6.63 -12.45
N PRO A 49 -9.05 6.79 -13.00
CA PRO A 49 -10.21 6.05 -12.52
C PRO A 49 -10.04 4.56 -12.83
N VAL A 50 -10.66 3.70 -12.02
CA VAL A 50 -10.55 2.25 -12.16
C VAL A 50 -11.01 1.74 -13.53
N SER A 51 -11.97 2.40 -14.17
CA SER A 51 -12.43 2.06 -15.53
C SER A 51 -11.34 2.30 -16.58
N ALA A 52 -10.59 3.40 -16.45
CA ALA A 52 -9.47 3.69 -17.35
C ALA A 52 -8.33 2.68 -17.19
N LEU A 53 -8.02 2.26 -15.95
CA LEU A 53 -7.04 1.19 -15.71
C LEU A 53 -7.50 -0.12 -16.35
N ALA A 54 -8.75 -0.50 -16.17
CA ALA A 54 -9.31 -1.73 -16.71
C ALA A 54 -9.41 -1.76 -18.25
N ALA A 55 -9.50 -0.59 -18.89
CA ALA A 55 -9.55 -0.47 -20.34
C ALA A 55 -8.15 -0.62 -21.00
N GLN A 56 -7.09 -0.56 -20.20
CA GLN A 56 -5.73 -0.68 -20.72
C GLN A 56 -5.34 -2.16 -20.91
N GLU A 57 -4.65 -2.45 -22.00
CA GLU A 57 -4.05 -3.76 -22.19
C GLU A 57 -3.03 -4.03 -21.09
N MET A 58 -3.13 -5.21 -20.47
CA MET A 58 -2.12 -5.67 -19.54
C MET A 58 -0.94 -6.25 -20.29
N PRO A 59 0.25 -5.66 -20.18
CA PRO A 59 1.46 -6.27 -20.72
C PRO A 59 1.67 -7.64 -20.09
N VAL A 60 2.07 -8.62 -20.89
CA VAL A 60 2.46 -9.95 -20.41
C VAL A 60 3.96 -9.94 -20.11
N HIS A 61 4.31 -10.14 -18.84
CA HIS A 61 5.68 -10.33 -18.40
C HIS A 61 5.96 -11.81 -18.21
N THR A 62 7.23 -12.17 -18.19
CA THR A 62 7.65 -13.52 -17.81
C THR A 62 8.05 -13.53 -16.35
N GLU A 63 7.38 -14.33 -15.54
CA GLU A 63 7.79 -14.61 -14.16
C GLU A 63 8.46 -15.97 -14.08
N VAL A 64 9.55 -16.04 -13.31
CA VAL A 64 10.24 -17.30 -13.01
C VAL A 64 9.73 -17.78 -11.66
N ILE A 65 9.02 -18.90 -11.64
CA ILE A 65 8.54 -19.53 -10.42
C ILE A 65 9.34 -20.78 -10.10
N GLU A 66 9.58 -21.01 -8.81
CA GLU A 66 10.15 -22.27 -8.33
C GLU A 66 9.04 -23.33 -8.24
N HIS A 67 9.24 -24.42 -8.97
CA HIS A 67 8.36 -25.59 -8.91
C HIS A 67 9.08 -26.74 -8.27
N ARG A 68 8.58 -27.21 -7.14
CA ARG A 68 9.13 -28.39 -6.45
C ARG A 68 8.64 -29.65 -7.15
N LEU A 69 9.58 -30.43 -7.67
CA LEU A 69 9.31 -31.71 -8.34
C LEU A 69 9.06 -32.82 -7.30
N PRO A 70 8.42 -33.93 -7.71
CA PRO A 70 8.14 -35.07 -6.82
C PRO A 70 9.37 -35.71 -6.17
N ASP A 71 10.54 -35.57 -6.79
CA ASP A 71 11.84 -36.04 -6.28
C ASP A 71 12.48 -35.10 -5.26
N GLY A 72 11.81 -33.96 -4.94
CA GLY A 72 12.30 -32.94 -4.00
C GLY A 72 13.21 -31.89 -4.61
N SER A 73 13.59 -32.02 -5.89
CA SER A 73 14.39 -31.00 -6.60
C SER A 73 13.53 -29.78 -6.94
N ILE A 74 14.20 -28.63 -7.14
CA ILE A 74 13.54 -27.38 -7.53
C ILE A 74 13.83 -27.14 -9.03
N ALA A 75 12.76 -27.01 -9.80
CA ALA A 75 12.83 -26.59 -11.20
C ALA A 75 12.32 -25.15 -11.31
N LEU A 76 13.06 -24.31 -12.04
CA LEU A 76 12.60 -22.97 -12.42
C LEU A 76 11.70 -23.09 -13.65
N ARG A 77 10.53 -22.51 -13.57
CA ARG A 77 9.58 -22.47 -14.67
C ARG A 77 9.21 -21.04 -15.01
N GLU A 78 9.35 -20.68 -16.25
CA GLU A 78 8.85 -19.43 -16.79
C GLU A 78 7.36 -19.55 -17.06
N ILE A 79 6.58 -18.61 -16.52
CA ILE A 79 5.15 -18.48 -16.78
C ILE A 79 4.81 -17.09 -17.27
N PRO A 80 3.87 -16.95 -18.22
CA PRO A 80 3.35 -15.64 -18.58
C PRO A 80 2.51 -15.08 -17.43
N ALA A 81 2.86 -13.88 -16.98
CA ALA A 81 2.16 -13.15 -15.93
C ALA A 81 1.68 -11.80 -16.47
N PRO A 82 0.38 -11.63 -16.74
CA PRO A 82 -0.15 -10.32 -17.11
C PRO A 82 -0.09 -9.39 -15.89
N ALA A 83 0.42 -8.19 -16.10
CA ALA A 83 0.56 -7.21 -15.03
C ALA A 83 0.57 -5.78 -15.57
N TRP A 84 -0.17 -4.86 -14.94
CA TRP A 84 -0.08 -3.44 -15.27
C TRP A 84 1.25 -2.83 -14.81
N ILE A 85 1.79 -3.31 -13.69
CA ILE A 85 2.98 -2.78 -13.05
C ILE A 85 4.09 -3.81 -13.12
N LYS A 86 5.22 -3.42 -13.70
CA LYS A 86 6.46 -4.19 -13.65
C LYS A 86 7.28 -3.73 -12.43
N PRO A 87 7.57 -4.61 -11.47
CA PRO A 87 8.44 -4.25 -10.37
C PRO A 87 9.86 -3.97 -10.87
N LEU A 88 10.45 -2.92 -10.32
CA LEU A 88 11.86 -2.58 -10.49
C LEU A 88 12.46 -2.51 -9.09
N SER A 89 13.61 -3.12 -8.90
CA SER A 89 14.36 -3.06 -7.65
C SER A 89 15.81 -2.80 -7.99
N ALA A 90 16.31 -1.62 -7.62
CA ALA A 90 17.73 -1.25 -7.78
C ALA A 90 18.06 -0.04 -6.91
N GLY A 91 19.24 -0.07 -6.27
CA GLY A 91 19.87 1.11 -5.68
C GLY A 91 19.22 1.63 -4.39
N GLN A 92 19.03 2.95 -4.33
CA GLN A 92 18.58 3.68 -3.14
C GLN A 92 17.04 3.64 -2.98
N THR A 93 16.57 4.15 -1.83
CA THR A 93 15.16 4.19 -1.45
C THR A 93 14.70 5.65 -1.28
N PRO A 94 14.40 6.39 -2.37
CA PRO A 94 13.98 7.79 -2.32
C PRO A 94 12.53 7.92 -1.83
N MET A 95 12.29 7.50 -0.59
CA MET A 95 10.97 7.39 0.03
C MET A 95 10.35 8.75 0.30
N CYS A 96 11.14 9.73 0.76
CA CYS A 96 10.62 11.07 1.05
C CYS A 96 10.12 11.76 -0.21
N GLU A 97 10.84 11.65 -1.31
CA GLU A 97 10.42 12.23 -2.60
C GLU A 97 9.14 11.55 -3.10
N ALA A 98 9.06 10.21 -2.99
CA ALA A 98 7.85 9.47 -3.33
C ALA A 98 6.65 9.92 -2.48
N LEU A 99 6.82 10.06 -1.18
CA LEU A 99 5.77 10.51 -0.28
C LEU A 99 5.36 11.98 -0.54
N ARG A 100 6.29 12.87 -0.92
CA ARG A 100 5.96 14.24 -1.37
C ARG A 100 5.07 14.21 -2.62
N ARG A 101 5.42 13.38 -3.60
CA ARG A 101 4.60 13.21 -4.81
C ARG A 101 3.21 12.67 -4.47
N VAL A 102 3.12 11.66 -3.62
CA VAL A 102 1.83 11.10 -3.14
C VAL A 102 1.02 12.15 -2.38
N ARG A 103 1.66 12.97 -1.52
CA ARG A 103 1.01 14.10 -0.86
C ARG A 103 0.37 15.05 -1.88
N ASP A 104 1.09 15.40 -2.93
CA ASP A 104 0.61 16.35 -3.93
C ASP A 104 -0.54 15.77 -4.76
N ILE A 105 -0.50 14.48 -5.09
CA ILE A 105 -1.61 13.75 -5.72
C ILE A 105 -2.85 13.75 -4.79
N ALA A 106 -2.66 13.37 -3.53
CA ALA A 106 -3.74 13.34 -2.55
C ALA A 106 -4.35 14.74 -2.28
N ALA A 107 -3.51 15.77 -2.19
CA ALA A 107 -3.95 17.16 -2.05
C ALA A 107 -4.77 17.62 -3.27
N GLY A 108 -4.31 17.29 -4.47
CA GLY A 108 -5.06 17.58 -5.70
C GLY A 108 -6.40 16.84 -5.76
N TRP A 109 -6.48 15.62 -5.24
CA TRP A 109 -7.70 14.83 -5.20
C TRP A 109 -8.69 15.35 -4.15
N THR A 110 -8.23 15.58 -2.92
CA THR A 110 -9.08 16.06 -1.80
C THR A 110 -9.58 17.48 -2.00
N SER A 111 -8.89 18.31 -2.79
CA SER A 111 -9.31 19.68 -3.11
C SER A 111 -10.47 19.74 -4.11
N ARG A 112 -10.81 18.65 -4.80
CA ARG A 112 -11.92 18.62 -5.77
C ARG A 112 -13.25 18.62 -5.04
N THR A 113 -14.15 19.55 -5.36
CA THR A 113 -15.49 19.63 -4.76
C THR A 113 -16.28 18.32 -4.91
N ALA A 114 -16.10 17.61 -6.03
CA ALA A 114 -16.77 16.32 -6.28
C ALA A 114 -16.36 15.23 -5.28
N ASN A 115 -15.18 15.37 -4.65
CA ASN A 115 -14.63 14.39 -3.72
C ASN A 115 -14.84 14.79 -2.24
N ALA A 116 -15.45 15.95 -1.98
CA ALA A 116 -15.53 16.50 -0.63
C ALA A 116 -16.23 15.58 0.39
N GLU A 117 -17.22 14.82 -0.05
CA GLU A 117 -17.98 13.86 0.78
C GLU A 117 -17.54 12.40 0.57
N SER A 118 -16.47 12.17 -0.18
CA SER A 118 -15.94 10.82 -0.42
C SER A 118 -15.11 10.36 0.78
N PHE A 119 -15.00 9.03 0.96
CA PHE A 119 -14.01 8.47 1.87
C PHE A 119 -12.60 8.97 1.48
N PRO A 120 -11.78 9.40 2.45
CA PRO A 120 -10.47 9.97 2.16
C PRO A 120 -9.54 8.96 1.49
N PRO A 121 -8.54 9.42 0.73
CA PRO A 121 -7.54 8.53 0.14
C PRO A 121 -6.85 7.65 1.18
N VAL A 122 -6.54 6.42 0.79
CA VAL A 122 -5.71 5.49 1.56
C VAL A 122 -4.38 5.32 0.84
N VAL A 123 -3.30 5.65 1.50
CA VAL A 123 -1.94 5.56 1.00
C VAL A 123 -1.27 4.34 1.61
N PHE A 124 -0.84 3.41 0.77
CA PHE A 124 -0.01 2.28 1.18
C PHE A 124 1.44 2.57 0.77
N ASN A 125 2.30 2.81 1.74
CA ASN A 125 3.75 2.90 1.54
C ASN A 125 4.36 1.52 1.80
N ILE A 126 4.84 0.86 0.75
CA ILE A 126 5.41 -0.50 0.82
C ILE A 126 6.90 -0.40 0.54
N THR A 127 7.72 -0.85 1.48
CA THR A 127 9.17 -0.75 1.41
C THR A 127 9.85 -1.99 2.00
N ASP A 128 11.06 -2.29 1.53
CA ASP A 128 11.97 -3.28 2.09
C ASP A 128 13.20 -2.63 2.75
N GLY A 129 13.25 -1.28 2.80
CA GLY A 129 14.37 -0.51 3.34
C GLY A 129 13.96 0.80 4.00
N GLU A 130 14.96 1.44 4.62
CA GLU A 130 14.84 2.77 5.19
C GLU A 130 14.96 3.85 4.10
N ALA A 131 14.37 5.02 4.34
CA ALA A 131 14.54 6.18 3.45
C ALA A 131 16.03 6.57 3.37
N THR A 132 16.51 6.83 2.16
CA THR A 132 17.91 7.21 1.90
C THR A 132 18.06 8.66 1.47
N ASP A 133 16.95 9.33 1.17
CA ASP A 133 16.87 10.68 0.61
C ASP A 133 16.49 11.77 1.64
N CYS A 134 16.29 11.40 2.89
CA CYS A 134 15.95 12.33 3.97
C CYS A 134 16.30 11.76 5.35
N ASP A 135 16.29 12.63 6.36
CA ASP A 135 16.37 12.22 7.75
C ASP A 135 15.00 11.84 8.35
N ASN A 136 15.02 11.33 9.58
CA ASN A 136 13.82 10.87 10.27
C ASN A 136 12.83 11.99 10.60
N GLU A 137 13.28 13.22 10.80
CA GLU A 137 12.43 14.38 11.11
C GLU A 137 11.70 14.84 9.85
N GLU A 138 12.42 14.89 8.75
CA GLU A 138 11.86 15.21 7.43
C GLU A 138 10.83 14.16 6.99
N LEU A 139 11.14 12.86 7.18
CA LEU A 139 10.20 11.77 6.90
C LEU A 139 8.90 11.93 7.71
N ARG A 140 8.99 12.19 9.05
CA ARG A 140 7.82 12.47 9.87
C ARG A 140 7.02 13.66 9.36
N THR A 141 7.71 14.73 9.00
CA THR A 141 7.06 15.96 8.49
C THR A 141 6.23 15.68 7.24
N VAL A 142 6.77 14.95 6.27
CA VAL A 142 6.05 14.59 5.04
C VAL A 142 4.86 13.67 5.35
N CYS A 143 5.05 12.68 6.22
CA CYS A 143 3.97 11.79 6.67
C CYS A 143 2.83 12.55 7.38
N ASP A 144 3.18 13.51 8.23
CA ASP A 144 2.18 14.35 8.94
C ASP A 144 1.43 15.26 7.96
N GLN A 145 2.10 15.79 6.94
CA GLN A 145 1.45 16.57 5.88
C GLN A 145 0.43 15.71 5.11
N ILE A 146 0.75 14.45 4.79
CA ILE A 146 -0.19 13.52 4.14
C ILE A 146 -1.39 13.26 5.06
N LYS A 147 -1.16 12.94 6.33
CA LYS A 147 -2.21 12.65 7.31
C LYS A 147 -3.08 13.88 7.68
N ALA A 148 -2.60 15.10 7.39
CA ALA A 148 -3.36 16.33 7.58
C ALA A 148 -4.32 16.64 6.43
N LEU A 149 -4.16 16.02 5.27
CA LEU A 149 -5.12 16.10 4.17
C LEU A 149 -6.38 15.31 4.52
N GLY A 150 -7.52 15.68 3.94
CA GLY A 150 -8.75 14.97 4.21
C GLY A 150 -9.95 15.44 3.39
N THR A 151 -11.06 14.79 3.64
CA THR A 151 -12.40 15.12 3.17
C THR A 151 -13.30 15.38 4.39
N VAL A 152 -14.59 15.62 4.17
CA VAL A 152 -15.56 15.74 5.27
C VAL A 152 -15.67 14.43 6.07
N ASP A 153 -15.39 13.28 5.42
CA ASP A 153 -15.50 11.94 6.03
C ASP A 153 -14.24 11.53 6.85
N GLY A 154 -13.18 12.32 6.80
CA GLY A 154 -11.98 12.09 7.62
C GLY A 154 -10.67 12.46 6.94
N ASN A 155 -9.59 12.11 7.60
CA ASN A 155 -8.23 12.38 7.14
C ASN A 155 -7.71 11.25 6.24
N VAL A 156 -6.77 11.60 5.35
CA VAL A 156 -6.02 10.63 4.56
C VAL A 156 -5.35 9.60 5.47
N LEU A 157 -5.52 8.33 5.15
CA LEU A 157 -4.88 7.25 5.88
C LEU A 157 -3.53 6.92 5.24
N LEU A 158 -2.47 6.96 6.03
CA LEU A 158 -1.13 6.51 5.64
C LEU A 158 -0.81 5.20 6.37
N ILE A 159 -0.68 4.13 5.60
CA ILE A 159 -0.38 2.78 6.05
C ILE A 159 1.04 2.43 5.60
N ASN A 160 1.95 2.22 6.55
CA ASN A 160 3.33 1.85 6.26
C ASN A 160 3.54 0.34 6.39
N ILE A 161 4.06 -0.30 5.36
CA ILE A 161 4.29 -1.73 5.28
C ILE A 161 5.76 -1.98 4.97
N HIS A 162 6.50 -2.46 5.95
CA HIS A 162 7.87 -2.92 5.77
C HIS A 162 7.88 -4.42 5.51
N ILE A 163 8.51 -4.83 4.41
CA ILE A 163 8.65 -6.24 4.01
C ILE A 163 9.98 -6.77 4.57
N ALA A 164 9.95 -7.94 5.20
CA ALA A 164 11.15 -8.55 5.72
C ALA A 164 12.09 -9.02 4.60
N ALA A 165 13.37 -8.66 4.71
CA ALA A 165 14.45 -9.23 3.89
C ALA A 165 14.97 -10.57 4.41
N GLY A 166 14.41 -11.11 5.53
CA GLY A 166 14.82 -12.37 6.16
C GLY A 166 14.08 -12.68 7.46
N ASP A 167 14.25 -13.88 7.99
CA ASP A 167 13.45 -14.49 9.07
C ASP A 167 13.87 -14.09 10.50
N THR A 168 14.56 -12.97 10.71
CA THR A 168 15.30 -12.72 11.97
C THR A 168 14.56 -11.92 13.04
N GLU A 169 13.49 -11.22 12.71
CA GLU A 169 12.75 -10.40 13.67
C GLU A 169 11.26 -10.76 13.71
N ARG A 170 10.68 -10.64 14.89
CA ARG A 170 9.24 -10.91 15.08
C ARG A 170 8.38 -9.93 14.26
N PRO A 171 7.48 -10.42 13.40
CA PRO A 171 6.61 -9.53 12.62
C PRO A 171 5.67 -8.74 13.54
N VAL A 172 5.47 -7.47 13.20
CA VAL A 172 4.50 -6.58 13.82
C VAL A 172 3.41 -6.30 12.80
N PHE A 173 2.13 -6.35 13.21
CA PHE A 173 0.99 -6.26 12.31
C PHE A 173 -0.15 -5.49 12.97
N PHE A 174 -0.56 -4.37 12.43
CA PHE A 174 -1.50 -3.42 13.02
C PHE A 174 -1.24 -3.21 14.53
N PRO A 175 -0.04 -2.73 14.91
CA PRO A 175 0.37 -2.73 16.30
C PRO A 175 -0.48 -1.83 17.18
N GLU A 176 -0.66 -2.27 18.40
CA GLU A 176 -1.00 -1.43 19.53
C GLU A 176 0.22 -0.61 19.96
N ALA A 177 0.01 0.47 20.71
CA ALA A 177 1.09 1.41 21.05
C ALA A 177 2.30 0.74 21.77
N HIS A 178 2.07 -0.33 22.53
CA HIS A 178 3.14 -1.03 23.23
C HIS A 178 3.94 -1.99 22.35
N GLU A 179 3.36 -2.51 21.26
CA GLU A 179 4.00 -3.51 20.42
C GLU A 179 5.09 -2.91 19.52
N ALA A 180 4.87 -1.71 18.97
CA ALA A 180 5.83 -1.06 18.05
C ALA A 180 7.11 -0.57 18.74
N ARG A 181 7.01 -0.16 20.02
CA ARG A 181 8.12 0.46 20.77
C ARG A 181 9.25 -0.52 21.12
N TYR A 182 9.01 -1.82 21.02
CA TYR A 182 9.97 -2.86 21.44
C TYR A 182 10.68 -3.57 20.28
N THR A 183 10.40 -3.21 19.03
CA THR A 183 10.99 -3.89 17.88
C THR A 183 12.37 -3.31 17.55
N ASN A 184 12.41 -2.11 16.98
CA ASN A 184 13.64 -1.36 16.74
C ASN A 184 13.32 0.12 16.45
N ARG A 185 14.38 0.94 16.19
CA ARG A 185 14.20 2.39 15.95
C ARG A 185 13.43 2.67 14.68
N TYR A 186 13.62 1.88 13.63
CA TYR A 186 12.92 2.08 12.35
C TYR A 186 11.44 1.68 12.45
N ALA A 187 11.14 0.55 13.11
CA ALA A 187 9.75 0.19 13.41
C ALA A 187 9.03 1.27 14.22
N SER A 188 9.72 1.87 15.21
CA SER A 188 9.16 3.00 15.99
C SER A 188 8.90 4.22 15.10
N LEU A 189 9.80 4.53 14.16
CA LEU A 189 9.64 5.61 13.20
C LEU A 189 8.43 5.36 12.29
N LEU A 190 8.31 4.16 11.73
CA LEU A 190 7.15 3.81 10.88
C LEU A 190 5.83 3.85 11.67
N TYR A 191 5.85 3.46 12.95
CA TYR A 191 4.69 3.61 13.82
C TYR A 191 4.24 5.08 13.95
N ASP A 192 5.18 5.99 14.21
CA ASP A 192 4.90 7.43 14.32
C ASP A 192 4.40 8.02 12.98
N CYS A 193 4.97 7.58 11.88
CA CYS A 193 4.59 8.00 10.52
C CYS A 193 3.21 7.49 10.11
N SER A 194 2.74 6.38 10.66
CA SER A 194 1.48 5.74 10.25
C SER A 194 0.24 6.41 10.85
N SER A 195 -0.89 6.29 10.17
CA SER A 195 -2.19 6.71 10.71
C SER A 195 -2.69 5.77 11.79
N GLU A 196 -3.46 6.30 12.75
CA GLU A 196 -4.35 5.49 13.56
C GLU A 196 -5.50 5.00 12.68
N MET A 197 -5.84 3.73 12.79
CA MET A 197 -6.91 3.15 12.00
C MET A 197 -8.27 3.57 12.52
N PRO A 198 -9.17 4.09 11.67
CA PRO A 198 -10.54 4.39 12.05
C PRO A 198 -11.28 3.19 12.64
N ALA A 199 -12.20 3.45 13.55
CA ALA A 199 -12.95 2.41 14.28
C ALA A 199 -13.68 1.42 13.36
N VAL A 200 -14.08 1.87 12.18
CA VAL A 200 -14.74 1.05 11.16
C VAL A 200 -13.91 -0.17 10.71
N PHE A 201 -12.59 -0.10 10.82
CA PHE A 201 -11.68 -1.21 10.48
C PHE A 201 -11.39 -2.15 11.66
N ASN A 202 -11.83 -1.83 12.88
CA ASN A 202 -11.45 -2.58 14.08
C ASN A 202 -11.88 -4.04 14.02
N GLU A 203 -13.03 -4.36 13.45
CA GLU A 203 -13.51 -5.74 13.34
C GLU A 203 -12.63 -6.55 12.41
N ALA A 204 -12.39 -6.05 11.20
CA ALA A 204 -11.52 -6.71 10.22
C ALA A 204 -10.07 -6.87 10.72
N ILE A 205 -9.55 -5.88 11.47
CA ILE A 205 -8.23 -5.97 12.09
C ILE A 205 -8.20 -7.04 13.18
N ARG A 206 -9.25 -7.15 14.02
CA ARG A 206 -9.35 -8.20 15.04
C ARG A 206 -9.47 -9.60 14.44
N GLU A 207 -10.21 -9.76 13.35
CA GLU A 207 -10.28 -11.04 12.61
C GLU A 207 -8.88 -11.46 12.12
N ALA A 208 -8.09 -10.52 11.60
CA ALA A 208 -6.74 -10.79 11.10
C ALA A 208 -5.69 -10.98 12.20
N LYS A 209 -5.80 -10.23 13.34
CA LYS A 209 -4.84 -10.30 14.46
C LYS A 209 -5.17 -11.39 15.48
N GLY A 210 -6.44 -11.64 15.68
CA GLY A 210 -6.96 -12.53 16.72
C GLY A 210 -7.82 -11.80 17.76
N PRO A 211 -8.65 -12.54 18.52
CA PRO A 211 -9.71 -11.99 19.39
C PRO A 211 -9.19 -11.19 20.59
N GLY A 212 -7.90 -11.30 20.92
CA GLY A 212 -7.28 -10.53 22.00
C GLY A 212 -6.79 -9.12 21.63
N ALA A 213 -6.90 -8.73 20.37
CA ALA A 213 -6.43 -7.45 19.89
C ALA A 213 -7.35 -6.30 20.35
N ILE A 214 -6.74 -5.23 20.88
CA ILE A 214 -7.45 -4.09 21.49
C ILE A 214 -7.09 -2.79 20.74
N PRO A 215 -8.07 -2.06 20.17
CA PRO A 215 -7.81 -0.77 19.54
C PRO A 215 -7.39 0.30 20.59
N PRO A 216 -6.72 1.40 20.18
CA PRO A 216 -6.50 1.79 18.81
C PRO A 216 -5.37 1.03 18.13
N PHE A 217 -5.51 0.78 16.82
CA PHE A 217 -4.50 0.13 15.99
C PHE A 217 -3.79 1.15 15.11
N ARG A 218 -2.51 0.92 14.80
CA ARG A 218 -1.77 1.68 13.78
C ARG A 218 -1.82 0.99 12.42
N GLY A 219 -1.97 1.77 11.37
CA GLY A 219 -1.85 1.33 9.98
C GLY A 219 -0.39 1.02 9.62
N MET A 220 0.17 0.02 10.26
CA MET A 220 1.58 -0.34 10.10
C MET A 220 1.76 -1.86 10.12
N SER A 221 2.72 -2.34 9.31
CA SER A 221 3.34 -3.64 9.51
C SER A 221 4.85 -3.53 9.37
N TYR A 222 5.57 -4.28 10.19
CA TYR A 222 7.02 -4.41 10.15
C TYR A 222 7.39 -5.87 10.01
N ASN A 223 8.31 -6.19 9.08
CA ASN A 223 8.64 -7.57 8.68
C ASN A 223 7.40 -8.37 8.21
N ALA A 224 6.52 -7.71 7.44
CA ALA A 224 5.32 -8.33 6.94
C ALA A 224 5.61 -9.56 6.07
N SER A 225 4.92 -10.65 6.36
CA SER A 225 4.79 -11.76 5.42
C SER A 225 3.89 -11.36 4.24
N ALA A 226 4.00 -12.09 3.12
CA ALA A 226 3.12 -11.88 1.97
C ALA A 226 1.63 -11.96 2.35
N ALA A 227 1.25 -12.88 3.24
CA ALA A 227 -0.12 -13.01 3.72
C ALA A 227 -0.58 -11.79 4.53
N GLN A 228 0.29 -11.23 5.37
CA GLN A 228 -0.01 -10.01 6.13
C GLN A 228 -0.12 -8.79 5.21
N LEU A 229 0.75 -8.67 4.20
CA LEU A 229 0.65 -7.62 3.20
C LEU A 229 -0.71 -7.66 2.49
N VAL A 230 -1.13 -8.82 1.99
CA VAL A 230 -2.45 -9.00 1.37
C VAL A 230 -3.57 -8.62 2.34
N ALA A 231 -3.49 -9.05 3.60
CA ALA A 231 -4.50 -8.72 4.60
C ALA A 231 -4.59 -7.21 4.86
N MET A 232 -3.45 -6.49 4.93
CA MET A 232 -3.44 -5.03 5.10
C MET A 232 -4.04 -4.30 3.91
N LEU A 233 -3.67 -4.70 2.70
CA LEU A 233 -4.21 -4.11 1.47
C LEU A 233 -5.72 -4.34 1.39
N ASN A 234 -6.19 -5.54 1.73
CA ASN A 234 -7.62 -5.85 1.74
C ASN A 234 -8.38 -5.03 2.79
N ILE A 235 -7.88 -4.93 4.03
CA ILE A 235 -8.50 -4.15 5.10
C ILE A 235 -8.56 -2.67 4.70
N GLY A 236 -7.44 -2.07 4.27
CA GLY A 236 -7.40 -0.66 3.88
C GLY A 236 -8.20 -0.32 2.61
N SER A 237 -8.53 -1.32 1.78
CA SER A 237 -9.36 -1.15 0.57
C SER A 237 -10.84 -1.54 0.76
N ILE A 238 -11.27 -1.87 1.98
CA ILE A 238 -12.68 -2.10 2.26
C ILE A 238 -13.45 -0.80 2.00
N SER A 239 -14.41 -0.89 1.05
CA SER A 239 -15.33 0.20 0.81
C SER A 239 -16.20 0.41 2.04
N VAL A 240 -15.97 1.48 2.78
CA VAL A 240 -16.80 1.84 3.92
C VAL A 240 -18.12 2.35 3.36
N LYS A 241 -19.16 1.53 3.46
CA LYS A 241 -20.52 2.03 3.25
C LYS A 241 -20.89 2.82 4.50
N THR A 242 -20.91 4.13 4.40
CA THR A 242 -21.70 4.97 5.30
C THR A 242 -23.16 4.64 5.06
N GLU A 243 -23.83 4.04 6.06
CA GLU A 243 -25.30 3.90 6.07
C GLU A 243 -25.97 5.26 6.15
#